data_2c29b9375d4d63f478745181d754f6fc
#
_entry.id   2c29b9375d4d63f478745181d754f6fc
#
_cell.length_a   1.000
_cell.length_b   1.000
_cell.length_c   1.000
_cell.angle_alpha   90.00
_cell.angle_beta   90.00
_cell.angle_gamma   90.00
#
_symmetry.space_group_name_H-M   'P 1'
#
loop_
_entity.id
_entity.type
_entity.pdbx_description
1 polymer ?
#
loop_
_entity_poly.entity_id
_entity_poly.type
_entity_poly.pdbx_seq_one_letter_code
_entity_poly.pdbx_strand_id
1 'polypeptide(L)'
;MTMPKPKRLALSVPLDGFALSEHAEIAREAERLGYVDAWSLEADGIDCFAPLAVVGAATSMRLGTAIANVFTRGPATLAMCAAGIAEVAPGRFCLGIGAGSQPIVESWNGGVFSRPATRVRETAQFVRRALTGERVVFRGETFSVDGFRLTRPPEHPIPIYVAALRPGMLRVAGEVGDGVIVNWLSAEDVPKSIAVCREAAEKAGRDPDALEITARLLVNIDPPSPQSELAVRRHVTAYLNVPVYRSFQEWLGRGDALGPMWSAWQSGDRRAAVAAVPEQVMNDLIIRGTMATIRAHVQRYLDAGVDTAFLALSTLEQDPARRRAIQLEALRALAPATRVSE
;
A
#
# COMPACT_ATOMS: atom_id res chain seq x y z
N MET A 1 -9.91 -8.99 26.68
CA MET A 1 -8.67 -8.48 26.08
C MET A 1 -8.43 -9.23 24.79
N THR A 2 -8.52 -8.55 23.66
CA THR A 2 -8.23 -9.15 22.34
C THR A 2 -6.75 -9.50 22.28
N MET A 3 -6.40 -10.71 21.83
CA MET A 3 -4.99 -11.10 21.63
C MET A 3 -4.32 -10.15 20.66
N PRO A 4 -3.06 -9.73 20.90
CA PRO A 4 -2.35 -8.87 19.96
C PRO A 4 -2.26 -9.56 18.60
N LYS A 5 -2.55 -8.81 17.53
CA LYS A 5 -2.45 -9.32 16.17
C LYS A 5 -1.00 -9.70 15.85
N PRO A 6 -0.77 -10.79 15.13
CA PRO A 6 0.58 -11.19 14.75
C PRO A 6 1.19 -10.11 13.85
N LYS A 7 2.44 -9.71 14.15
CA LYS A 7 3.20 -8.81 13.29
C LYS A 7 3.71 -9.57 12.08
N ARG A 8 3.52 -9.01 10.88
CA ARG A 8 3.82 -9.65 9.61
C ARG A 8 4.79 -8.80 8.79
N LEU A 9 5.76 -9.46 8.19
CA LEU A 9 6.58 -8.86 7.16
C LEU A 9 6.15 -9.43 5.81
N ALA A 10 5.94 -8.55 4.86
CA ALA A 10 5.36 -8.87 3.57
C ALA A 10 6.24 -8.41 2.42
N LEU A 11 6.14 -9.11 1.30
CA LEU A 11 6.81 -8.78 0.05
C LEU A 11 5.92 -7.84 -0.79
N SER A 12 6.51 -6.82 -1.40
CA SER A 12 5.86 -6.07 -2.49
C SER A 12 6.15 -6.75 -3.84
N VAL A 13 5.10 -7.07 -4.59
CA VAL A 13 5.21 -7.71 -5.91
C VAL A 13 4.52 -6.87 -7.00
N PRO A 14 5.02 -6.89 -8.25
CA PRO A 14 6.24 -7.58 -8.67
C PRO A 14 7.51 -6.89 -8.15
N LEU A 15 8.61 -7.66 -8.05
CA LEU A 15 9.94 -7.09 -7.86
C LEU A 15 10.43 -6.51 -9.17
N ASP A 16 11.09 -5.36 -9.09
CA ASP A 16 11.65 -4.68 -10.25
C ASP A 16 12.76 -5.51 -10.90
N GLY A 17 12.78 -5.52 -12.24
CA GLY A 17 13.78 -6.25 -13.03
C GLY A 17 13.48 -7.74 -13.27
N PHE A 18 12.34 -8.26 -12.80
CA PHE A 18 11.92 -9.65 -12.99
C PHE A 18 10.68 -9.76 -13.87
N ALA A 19 10.66 -10.76 -14.76
CA ALA A 19 9.44 -11.09 -15.48
C ALA A 19 8.39 -11.67 -14.53
N LEU A 20 7.10 -11.48 -14.85
CA LEU A 20 6.02 -11.97 -14.00
C LEU A 20 6.07 -13.50 -13.81
N SER A 21 6.48 -14.25 -14.84
CA SER A 21 6.64 -15.71 -14.79
C SER A 21 7.68 -16.19 -13.77
N GLU A 22 8.65 -15.36 -13.41
CA GLU A 22 9.69 -15.70 -12.43
C GLU A 22 9.22 -15.56 -10.98
N HIS A 23 8.12 -14.81 -10.76
CA HIS A 23 7.62 -14.51 -9.40
C HIS A 23 7.12 -15.73 -8.64
N ALA A 24 6.78 -16.83 -9.32
CA ALA A 24 6.45 -18.08 -8.65
C ALA A 24 7.62 -18.64 -7.82
N GLU A 25 8.83 -18.61 -8.38
CA GLU A 25 10.04 -19.10 -7.69
C GLU A 25 10.50 -18.11 -6.60
N ILE A 26 10.49 -16.82 -6.91
CA ILE A 26 10.85 -15.76 -5.96
C ILE A 26 9.91 -15.82 -4.74
N ALA A 27 8.61 -15.99 -4.96
CA ALA A 27 7.64 -16.08 -3.87
C ALA A 27 7.84 -17.33 -3.01
N ARG A 28 8.14 -18.49 -3.61
CA ARG A 28 8.48 -19.70 -2.84
C ARG A 28 9.75 -19.51 -2.01
N GLU A 29 10.76 -18.81 -2.55
CA GLU A 29 11.95 -18.47 -1.78
C GLU A 29 11.60 -17.53 -0.61
N ALA A 30 10.84 -16.47 -0.87
CA ALA A 30 10.38 -15.53 0.16
C ALA A 30 9.57 -16.23 1.27
N GLU A 31 8.67 -17.15 0.90
CA GLU A 31 7.90 -17.93 1.87
C GLU A 31 8.80 -18.79 2.76
N ARG A 32 9.81 -19.48 2.17
CA ARG A 32 10.81 -20.25 2.95
C ARG A 32 11.65 -19.38 3.87
N LEU A 33 11.84 -18.14 3.52
CA LEU A 33 12.54 -17.13 4.33
C LEU A 33 11.66 -16.53 5.44
N GLY A 34 10.36 -16.90 5.51
CA GLY A 34 9.45 -16.47 6.55
C GLY A 34 8.57 -15.25 6.19
N TYR A 35 8.59 -14.78 4.96
CA TYR A 35 7.58 -13.83 4.50
C TYR A 35 6.22 -14.53 4.43
N VAL A 36 5.19 -13.92 5.00
CA VAL A 36 3.88 -14.54 5.13
C VAL A 36 2.80 -13.91 4.27
N ASP A 37 3.09 -12.73 3.71
CA ASP A 37 2.17 -11.97 2.87
C ASP A 37 2.89 -11.49 1.59
N ALA A 38 2.14 -11.33 0.50
CA ALA A 38 2.58 -10.62 -0.70
C ALA A 38 1.54 -9.55 -1.09
N TRP A 39 2.00 -8.33 -1.33
CA TRP A 39 1.17 -7.19 -1.66
C TRP A 39 1.57 -6.58 -3.00
N SER A 40 0.60 -6.32 -3.86
CA SER A 40 0.81 -5.70 -5.17
C SER A 40 0.23 -4.31 -5.23
N LEU A 41 0.77 -3.48 -6.11
CA LEU A 41 0.27 -2.13 -6.39
C LEU A 41 -0.09 -1.98 -7.86
N GLU A 42 -0.89 -0.97 -8.16
CA GLU A 42 -1.23 -0.59 -9.52
C GLU A 42 -0.90 0.89 -9.73
N ALA A 43 0.02 1.16 -10.65
CA ALA A 43 0.39 2.50 -11.07
C ALA A 43 0.57 2.55 -12.61
N ASP A 44 1.78 2.37 -13.10
CA ASP A 44 2.19 2.47 -14.50
C ASP A 44 2.90 1.19 -15.02
N GLY A 45 2.91 0.14 -14.19
CA GLY A 45 3.50 -1.16 -14.53
C GLY A 45 2.46 -2.24 -14.84
N ILE A 46 2.59 -3.37 -14.16
CA ILE A 46 1.63 -4.49 -14.27
C ILE A 46 0.42 -4.18 -13.38
N ASP A 47 -0.78 -4.67 -13.76
CA ASP A 47 -1.97 -4.56 -12.91
C ASP A 47 -1.77 -5.29 -11.57
N CYS A 48 -2.58 -4.92 -10.56
CA CYS A 48 -2.36 -5.43 -9.21
C CYS A 48 -2.85 -6.88 -8.97
N PHE A 49 -3.60 -7.48 -9.88
CA PHE A 49 -4.16 -8.83 -9.70
C PHE A 49 -3.28 -9.93 -10.31
N ALA A 50 -2.68 -9.67 -11.47
CA ALA A 50 -1.86 -10.66 -12.17
C ALA A 50 -0.66 -11.17 -11.33
N PRO A 51 0.15 -10.32 -10.65
CA PRO A 51 1.21 -10.79 -9.77
C PRO A 51 0.70 -11.66 -8.63
N LEU A 52 -0.46 -11.31 -8.04
CA LEU A 52 -1.06 -12.05 -6.94
C LEU A 52 -1.57 -13.42 -7.38
N ALA A 53 -2.10 -13.55 -8.59
CA ALA A 53 -2.50 -14.84 -9.14
C ALA A 53 -1.29 -15.79 -9.26
N VAL A 54 -0.15 -15.28 -9.75
CA VAL A 54 1.10 -16.08 -9.85
C VAL A 54 1.60 -16.51 -8.47
N VAL A 55 1.68 -15.57 -7.52
CA VAL A 55 2.14 -15.84 -6.16
C VAL A 55 1.18 -16.78 -5.43
N GLY A 56 -0.12 -16.54 -5.53
CA GLY A 56 -1.16 -17.33 -4.86
C GLY A 56 -1.21 -18.77 -5.30
N ALA A 57 -0.97 -19.03 -6.60
CA ALA A 57 -0.88 -20.39 -7.15
C ALA A 57 0.40 -21.12 -6.72
N ALA A 58 1.45 -20.38 -6.33
CA ALA A 58 2.77 -20.93 -6.03
C ALA A 58 3.06 -21.10 -4.54
N THR A 59 2.33 -20.42 -3.66
CA THR A 59 2.61 -20.31 -2.22
C THR A 59 1.34 -20.39 -1.37
N SER A 60 1.52 -20.51 -0.07
CA SER A 60 0.45 -20.39 0.95
C SER A 60 0.34 -18.98 1.54
N MET A 61 1.11 -18.00 1.04
CA MET A 61 1.09 -16.61 1.51
C MET A 61 -0.30 -15.99 1.44
N ARG A 62 -0.59 -15.10 2.37
CA ARG A 62 -1.73 -14.16 2.26
C ARG A 62 -1.40 -13.11 1.19
N LEU A 63 -2.40 -12.72 0.42
CA LEU A 63 -2.27 -11.81 -0.70
C LEU A 63 -3.05 -10.53 -0.46
N GLY A 64 -2.56 -9.41 -0.96
CA GLY A 64 -3.29 -8.15 -0.86
C GLY A 64 -3.00 -7.21 -2.03
N THR A 65 -3.99 -6.43 -2.44
CA THR A 65 -3.76 -5.29 -3.33
C THR A 65 -3.50 -4.01 -2.52
N ALA A 66 -2.55 -3.18 -2.94
CA ALA A 66 -2.21 -1.93 -2.26
C ALA A 66 -1.83 -0.81 -3.26
N ILE A 67 -2.74 -0.44 -4.15
CA ILE A 67 -4.19 -0.67 -4.13
C ILE A 67 -4.74 -0.99 -5.52
N ALA A 68 -5.93 -1.59 -5.58
CA ALA A 68 -6.77 -1.56 -6.77
C ALA A 68 -7.52 -0.22 -6.83
N ASN A 69 -7.43 0.48 -7.96
CA ASN A 69 -8.00 1.82 -8.10
C ASN A 69 -9.52 1.76 -8.39
N VAL A 70 -10.33 2.46 -7.57
CA VAL A 70 -11.80 2.48 -7.69
C VAL A 70 -12.34 3.33 -8.83
N PHE A 71 -11.51 4.15 -9.49
CA PHE A 71 -11.90 4.97 -10.62
C PHE A 71 -11.57 4.32 -11.96
N THR A 72 -10.49 3.54 -12.05
CA THR A 72 -10.05 2.90 -13.29
C THR A 72 -10.69 1.55 -13.52
N ARG A 73 -11.31 0.96 -12.46
CA ARG A 73 -12.11 -0.27 -12.56
C ARG A 73 -13.54 -0.01 -12.13
N GLY A 74 -14.50 -0.48 -12.92
CA GLY A 74 -15.91 -0.50 -12.52
C GLY A 74 -16.11 -1.40 -11.28
N PRO A 75 -17.06 -1.09 -10.38
CA PRO A 75 -17.24 -1.82 -9.13
C PRO A 75 -17.58 -3.30 -9.33
N ALA A 76 -18.34 -3.65 -10.37
CA ALA A 76 -18.62 -5.05 -10.71
C ALA A 76 -17.36 -5.80 -11.19
N THR A 77 -16.54 -5.17 -12.05
CA THR A 77 -15.26 -5.72 -12.48
C THR A 77 -14.33 -5.94 -11.29
N LEU A 78 -14.28 -5.00 -10.35
CA LEU A 78 -13.46 -5.12 -9.14
C LEU A 78 -13.89 -6.32 -8.29
N ALA A 79 -15.20 -6.55 -8.14
CA ALA A 79 -15.72 -7.74 -7.45
C ALA A 79 -15.35 -9.04 -8.17
N MET A 80 -15.40 -9.07 -9.51
CA MET A 80 -14.96 -10.24 -10.29
C MET A 80 -13.46 -10.50 -10.15
N CYS A 81 -12.62 -9.47 -10.21
CA CYS A 81 -11.18 -9.60 -10.00
C CYS A 81 -10.86 -10.15 -8.60
N ALA A 82 -11.54 -9.62 -7.58
CA ALA A 82 -11.37 -10.08 -6.20
C ALA A 82 -11.76 -11.55 -6.03
N ALA A 83 -12.89 -11.96 -6.61
CA ALA A 83 -13.33 -13.35 -6.58
C ALA A 83 -12.36 -14.29 -7.31
N GLY A 84 -11.79 -13.85 -8.46
CA GLY A 84 -10.80 -14.62 -9.20
C GLY A 84 -9.52 -14.89 -8.39
N ILE A 85 -9.01 -13.92 -7.65
CA ILE A 85 -7.86 -14.15 -6.76
C ILE A 85 -8.26 -15.03 -5.56
N ALA A 86 -9.44 -14.85 -5.00
CA ALA A 86 -9.92 -15.68 -3.90
C ALA A 86 -10.11 -17.16 -4.32
N GLU A 87 -10.38 -17.43 -5.59
CA GLU A 87 -10.44 -18.79 -6.12
C GLU A 87 -9.05 -19.43 -6.21
N VAL A 88 -8.03 -18.66 -6.58
CA VAL A 88 -6.63 -19.10 -6.60
C VAL A 88 -6.06 -19.25 -5.17
N ALA A 89 -6.50 -18.42 -4.24
CA ALA A 89 -5.99 -18.34 -2.88
C ALA A 89 -7.13 -18.30 -1.85
N PRO A 90 -7.90 -19.41 -1.67
CA PRO A 90 -9.08 -19.45 -0.80
C PRO A 90 -8.76 -19.03 0.64
N GLY A 91 -9.51 -18.04 1.16
CA GLY A 91 -9.34 -17.52 2.53
C GLY A 91 -8.07 -16.69 2.78
N ARG A 92 -7.24 -16.46 1.76
CA ARG A 92 -5.92 -15.80 1.90
C ARG A 92 -5.81 -14.46 1.17
N PHE A 93 -6.88 -13.94 0.61
CA PHE A 93 -6.87 -12.68 -0.13
C PHE A 93 -7.53 -11.54 0.63
N CYS A 94 -6.89 -10.37 0.61
CA CYS A 94 -7.42 -9.09 1.09
C CYS A 94 -7.52 -8.11 -0.09
N LEU A 95 -8.67 -7.49 -0.28
CA LEU A 95 -8.86 -6.49 -1.31
C LEU A 95 -8.55 -5.08 -0.77
N GLY A 96 -7.38 -4.57 -1.06
CA GLY A 96 -7.04 -3.18 -0.79
C GLY A 96 -7.47 -2.28 -1.93
N ILE A 97 -8.30 -1.29 -1.63
CA ILE A 97 -8.84 -0.31 -2.59
C ILE A 97 -8.42 1.10 -2.23
N GLY A 98 -8.41 1.97 -3.22
CA GLY A 98 -8.10 3.38 -3.01
C GLY A 98 -8.45 4.24 -4.22
N ALA A 99 -8.35 5.56 -4.04
CA ALA A 99 -8.68 6.52 -5.09
C ALA A 99 -7.58 6.66 -6.16
N GLY A 100 -6.35 6.26 -5.86
CA GLY A 100 -5.20 6.60 -6.70
C GLY A 100 -4.93 8.10 -6.72
N SER A 101 -4.47 8.60 -7.85
CA SER A 101 -4.21 10.03 -8.05
C SER A 101 -4.97 10.57 -9.27
N GLN A 102 -5.23 11.87 -9.27
CA GLN A 102 -5.92 12.53 -10.37
C GLN A 102 -5.25 12.28 -11.73
N PRO A 103 -3.91 12.39 -11.90
CA PRO A 103 -3.26 12.09 -13.17
C PRO A 103 -3.50 10.66 -13.67
N ILE A 104 -3.46 9.67 -12.78
CA ILE A 104 -3.76 8.28 -13.15
C ILE A 104 -5.17 8.15 -13.68
N VAL A 105 -6.15 8.77 -13.02
CA VAL A 105 -7.56 8.65 -13.40
C VAL A 105 -7.88 9.45 -14.66
N GLU A 106 -7.47 10.72 -14.72
CA GLU A 106 -7.88 11.63 -15.79
C GLU A 106 -6.94 11.56 -16.99
N SER A 107 -5.62 11.71 -16.76
CA SER A 107 -4.67 11.81 -17.87
C SER A 107 -4.36 10.48 -18.52
N TRP A 108 -4.32 9.38 -17.73
CA TRP A 108 -3.95 8.07 -18.27
C TRP A 108 -5.14 7.19 -18.61
N ASN A 109 -6.28 7.37 -17.93
CA ASN A 109 -7.45 6.51 -18.11
C ASN A 109 -8.70 7.23 -18.60
N GLY A 110 -8.65 8.55 -18.85
CA GLY A 110 -9.77 9.33 -19.40
C GLY A 110 -11.00 9.40 -18.46
N GLY A 111 -10.83 9.08 -17.19
CA GLY A 111 -11.90 9.11 -16.21
C GLY A 111 -12.11 10.51 -15.61
N VAL A 112 -13.01 10.61 -14.65
CA VAL A 112 -13.28 11.84 -13.87
C VAL A 112 -12.93 11.61 -12.41
N PHE A 113 -11.97 12.35 -11.88
CA PHE A 113 -11.55 12.25 -10.48
C PHE A 113 -12.39 13.20 -9.61
N SER A 114 -13.48 12.69 -9.08
CA SER A 114 -14.38 13.48 -8.24
C SER A 114 -14.83 12.71 -7.00
N ARG A 115 -15.05 13.41 -5.89
CA ARG A 115 -15.57 12.86 -4.62
C ARG A 115 -14.86 11.58 -4.17
N PRO A 116 -13.50 11.53 -4.09
CA PRO A 116 -12.75 10.29 -3.91
C PRO A 116 -13.12 9.54 -2.62
N ALA A 117 -13.41 10.22 -1.53
CA ALA A 117 -13.81 9.58 -0.28
C ALA A 117 -15.18 8.88 -0.42
N THR A 118 -16.15 9.53 -1.04
CA THR A 118 -17.48 8.95 -1.33
C THR A 118 -17.33 7.76 -2.27
N ARG A 119 -16.55 7.91 -3.35
CA ARG A 119 -16.31 6.83 -4.33
C ARG A 119 -15.71 5.59 -3.71
N VAL A 120 -14.70 5.73 -2.84
CA VAL A 120 -14.08 4.60 -2.14
C VAL A 120 -15.09 3.95 -1.17
N ARG A 121 -15.81 4.74 -0.37
CA ARG A 121 -16.85 4.24 0.54
C ARG A 121 -17.90 3.42 -0.20
N GLU A 122 -18.48 3.98 -1.24
CA GLU A 122 -19.53 3.32 -2.03
C GLU A 122 -19.02 2.05 -2.72
N THR A 123 -17.77 2.09 -3.25
CA THR A 123 -17.15 0.91 -3.85
C THR A 123 -16.96 -0.20 -2.82
N ALA A 124 -16.48 0.11 -1.61
CA ALA A 124 -16.34 -0.87 -0.54
C ALA A 124 -17.69 -1.52 -0.19
N GLN A 125 -18.73 -0.68 -0.03
CA GLN A 125 -20.09 -1.15 0.29
C GLN A 125 -20.67 -2.04 -0.83
N PHE A 126 -20.53 -1.62 -2.08
CA PHE A 126 -20.99 -2.40 -3.22
C PHE A 126 -20.26 -3.74 -3.34
N VAL A 127 -18.93 -3.70 -3.32
CA VAL A 127 -18.09 -4.90 -3.47
C VAL A 127 -18.37 -5.90 -2.36
N ARG A 128 -18.49 -5.45 -1.11
CA ARG A 128 -18.82 -6.31 0.04
C ARG A 128 -20.12 -7.08 -0.20
N ARG A 129 -21.17 -6.41 -0.69
CA ARG A 129 -22.44 -7.05 -1.04
C ARG A 129 -22.30 -7.98 -2.25
N ALA A 130 -21.60 -7.54 -3.30
CA ALA A 130 -21.42 -8.34 -4.51
C ALA A 130 -20.70 -9.69 -4.23
N LEU A 131 -19.72 -9.67 -3.32
CA LEU A 131 -18.94 -10.86 -2.95
C LEU A 131 -19.76 -11.92 -2.17
N THR A 132 -20.96 -11.58 -1.65
CA THR A 132 -21.86 -12.58 -1.07
C THR A 132 -22.61 -13.42 -2.11
N GLY A 133 -22.57 -13.04 -3.39
CA GLY A 133 -23.32 -13.68 -4.47
C GLY A 133 -24.79 -13.24 -4.57
N GLU A 134 -25.22 -12.30 -3.72
CA GLU A 134 -26.57 -11.71 -3.84
C GLU A 134 -26.70 -10.87 -5.11
N ARG A 135 -27.94 -10.68 -5.57
CA ARG A 135 -28.23 -9.72 -6.63
C ARG A 135 -28.23 -8.32 -6.07
N VAL A 136 -27.21 -7.51 -6.44
CA VAL A 136 -27.02 -6.17 -5.91
C VAL A 136 -27.64 -5.12 -6.83
N VAL A 137 -28.57 -4.36 -6.27
CA VAL A 137 -28.97 -3.05 -6.78
C VAL A 137 -28.35 -2.00 -5.87
N PHE A 138 -27.59 -1.07 -6.43
CA PHE A 138 -26.86 -0.04 -5.69
C PHE A 138 -27.16 1.34 -6.29
N ARG A 139 -27.53 2.29 -5.46
CA ARG A 139 -27.77 3.69 -5.82
C ARG A 139 -26.90 4.56 -4.94
N GLY A 140 -25.74 4.94 -5.47
CA GLY A 140 -24.80 5.84 -4.81
C GLY A 140 -24.81 7.25 -5.42
N GLU A 141 -24.01 8.11 -4.84
CA GLU A 141 -23.78 9.46 -5.33
C GLU A 141 -22.75 9.51 -6.47
N THR A 142 -21.85 8.51 -6.53
CA THR A 142 -20.76 8.48 -7.51
C THR A 142 -20.97 7.43 -8.60
N PHE A 143 -21.83 6.45 -8.37
CA PHE A 143 -22.23 5.47 -9.37
C PHE A 143 -23.52 4.75 -8.97
N SER A 144 -24.15 4.12 -9.94
CA SER A 144 -25.27 3.21 -9.74
C SER A 144 -25.00 1.89 -10.47
N VAL A 145 -25.46 0.78 -9.88
CA VAL A 145 -25.44 -0.55 -10.49
C VAL A 145 -26.83 -1.15 -10.38
N ASP A 146 -27.32 -1.77 -11.45
CA ASP A 146 -28.65 -2.33 -11.52
C ASP A 146 -28.63 -3.84 -11.70
N GLY A 147 -28.72 -4.54 -10.61
CA GLY A 147 -28.95 -5.97 -10.60
C GLY A 147 -27.74 -6.85 -10.89
N PHE A 148 -26.51 -6.39 -10.60
CA PHE A 148 -25.31 -7.25 -10.71
C PHE A 148 -25.39 -8.42 -9.74
N ARG A 149 -25.02 -9.60 -10.21
CA ARG A 149 -24.85 -10.80 -9.40
C ARG A 149 -23.57 -11.51 -9.81
N LEU A 150 -22.70 -11.75 -8.83
CA LEU A 150 -21.51 -12.57 -9.02
C LEU A 150 -21.90 -14.04 -9.09
N THR A 151 -21.60 -14.71 -10.21
CA THR A 151 -22.00 -16.11 -10.44
C THR A 151 -21.12 -17.11 -9.70
N ARG A 152 -19.90 -16.72 -9.35
CA ARG A 152 -18.93 -17.53 -8.58
C ARG A 152 -18.46 -16.71 -7.37
N PRO A 153 -19.27 -16.59 -6.31
CA PRO A 153 -18.86 -15.89 -5.09
C PRO A 153 -17.76 -16.69 -4.38
N PRO A 154 -16.84 -16.01 -3.67
CA PRO A 154 -15.82 -16.68 -2.89
C PRO A 154 -16.43 -17.48 -1.72
N GLU A 155 -15.86 -18.64 -1.39
CA GLU A 155 -16.29 -19.46 -0.25
C GLU A 155 -15.98 -18.78 1.10
N HIS A 156 -14.90 -17.99 1.14
CA HIS A 156 -14.48 -17.25 2.33
C HIS A 156 -14.66 -15.75 2.14
N PRO A 157 -15.06 -15.02 3.19
CA PRO A 157 -15.12 -13.56 3.14
C PRO A 157 -13.79 -12.94 2.73
N ILE A 158 -13.82 -11.96 1.83
CA ILE A 158 -12.65 -11.17 1.44
C ILE A 158 -12.62 -9.89 2.26
N PRO A 159 -11.65 -9.69 3.16
CA PRO A 159 -11.48 -8.42 3.86
C PRO A 159 -11.21 -7.28 2.87
N ILE A 160 -11.83 -6.12 3.10
CA ILE A 160 -11.65 -4.92 2.27
C ILE A 160 -10.83 -3.91 3.07
N TYR A 161 -9.66 -3.56 2.52
CA TYR A 161 -8.77 -2.57 3.10
C TYR A 161 -8.86 -1.27 2.32
N VAL A 162 -8.79 -0.14 3.01
CA VAL A 162 -8.86 1.18 2.39
C VAL A 162 -7.53 1.89 2.53
N ALA A 163 -6.94 2.31 1.40
CA ALA A 163 -5.75 3.15 1.45
C ALA A 163 -6.11 4.58 1.83
N ALA A 164 -5.45 5.08 2.84
CA ALA A 164 -5.75 6.36 3.44
C ALA A 164 -4.49 7.12 3.87
N LEU A 165 -4.49 8.43 3.60
CA LEU A 165 -3.44 9.35 4.04
C LEU A 165 -4.01 10.37 5.05
N ARG A 166 -5.04 11.11 4.66
CA ARG A 166 -5.60 12.23 5.43
C ARG A 166 -6.87 11.86 6.20
N PRO A 167 -7.26 12.66 7.21
CA PRO A 167 -8.38 12.36 8.09
C PRO A 167 -9.68 11.97 7.38
N GLY A 168 -9.99 12.60 6.23
CA GLY A 168 -11.20 12.27 5.47
C GLY A 168 -11.23 10.82 5.00
N MET A 169 -10.13 10.33 4.41
CA MET A 169 -10.04 8.95 3.94
C MET A 169 -9.76 7.96 5.09
N LEU A 170 -9.03 8.38 6.14
CA LEU A 170 -8.83 7.59 7.35
C LEU A 170 -10.16 7.28 8.05
N ARG A 171 -11.10 8.26 8.07
CA ARG A 171 -12.46 7.99 8.56
C ARG A 171 -13.19 6.97 7.70
N VAL A 172 -13.10 7.09 6.36
CA VAL A 172 -13.70 6.08 5.46
C VAL A 172 -13.13 4.69 5.75
N ALA A 173 -11.81 4.57 5.98
CA ALA A 173 -11.19 3.31 6.34
C ALA A 173 -11.78 2.73 7.64
N GLY A 174 -12.00 3.54 8.67
CA GLY A 174 -12.65 3.12 9.90
C GLY A 174 -14.12 2.74 9.71
N GLU A 175 -14.88 3.52 8.93
CA GLU A 175 -16.31 3.33 8.70
C GLU A 175 -16.63 2.03 7.94
N VAL A 176 -15.88 1.70 6.90
CA VAL A 176 -16.24 0.61 5.97
C VAL A 176 -15.13 -0.42 5.72
N GLY A 177 -13.88 -0.15 6.12
CA GLY A 177 -12.73 -1.04 5.91
C GLY A 177 -12.59 -2.10 6.99
N ASP A 178 -12.04 -3.26 6.66
CA ASP A 178 -11.57 -4.27 7.62
C ASP A 178 -10.10 -4.04 7.96
N GLY A 179 -9.43 -3.19 7.19
CA GLY A 179 -8.09 -2.69 7.42
C GLY A 179 -7.85 -1.35 6.75
N VAL A 180 -6.75 -0.71 7.13
CA VAL A 180 -6.25 0.52 6.51
C VAL A 180 -4.86 0.28 5.93
N ILE A 181 -4.58 0.86 4.75
CA ILE A 181 -3.26 0.86 4.14
C ILE A 181 -2.71 2.28 4.19
N VAL A 182 -1.58 2.43 4.88
CA VAL A 182 -0.89 3.72 5.04
C VAL A 182 0.47 3.70 4.33
N ASN A 183 0.92 4.87 3.90
CA ASN A 183 2.25 5.07 3.32
C ASN A 183 2.68 6.54 3.47
N TRP A 184 3.91 6.88 3.12
CA TRP A 184 4.45 8.25 3.16
C TRP A 184 4.34 8.93 4.53
N LEU A 185 4.50 8.17 5.61
CA LEU A 185 4.51 8.63 7.00
C LEU A 185 5.69 7.97 7.73
N SER A 186 6.13 8.57 8.83
CA SER A 186 7.11 7.95 9.72
C SER A 186 6.46 6.95 10.67
N ALA A 187 7.28 6.17 11.37
CA ALA A 187 6.78 5.29 12.43
C ALA A 187 6.07 6.08 13.55
N GLU A 188 6.56 7.28 13.85
CA GLU A 188 6.00 8.17 14.89
C GLU A 188 4.63 8.75 14.49
N ASP A 189 4.33 8.82 13.18
CA ASP A 189 3.04 9.30 12.66
C ASP A 189 1.94 8.21 12.69
N VAL A 190 2.34 6.95 12.75
CA VAL A 190 1.41 5.81 12.69
C VAL A 190 0.32 5.90 13.75
N PRO A 191 0.61 6.16 15.04
CA PRO A 191 -0.43 6.27 16.07
C PRO A 191 -1.47 7.35 15.78
N LYS A 192 -1.06 8.50 15.20
CA LYS A 192 -1.97 9.59 14.82
C LYS A 192 -2.95 9.15 13.75
N SER A 193 -2.49 8.41 12.75
CA SER A 193 -3.34 7.88 11.68
C SER A 193 -4.30 6.81 12.19
N ILE A 194 -3.81 5.89 13.04
CA ILE A 194 -4.61 4.82 13.65
C ILE A 194 -5.73 5.40 14.51
N ALA A 195 -5.44 6.42 15.31
CA ALA A 195 -6.44 7.07 16.18
C ALA A 195 -7.66 7.57 15.39
N VAL A 196 -7.44 8.20 14.24
CA VAL A 196 -8.54 8.68 13.37
C VAL A 196 -9.37 7.52 12.83
N CYS A 197 -8.74 6.42 12.42
CA CYS A 197 -9.45 5.24 11.91
C CYS A 197 -10.27 4.57 13.02
N ARG A 198 -9.70 4.38 14.21
CA ARG A 198 -10.37 3.73 15.34
C ARG A 198 -11.56 4.54 15.84
N GLU A 199 -11.39 5.85 16.00
CA GLU A 199 -12.50 6.75 16.35
C GLU A 199 -13.66 6.65 15.33
N ALA A 200 -13.36 6.57 14.05
CA ALA A 200 -14.37 6.44 13.01
C ALA A 200 -15.04 5.06 13.02
N ALA A 201 -14.30 3.98 13.30
CA ALA A 201 -14.85 2.64 13.45
C ALA A 201 -15.81 2.58 14.65
N GLU A 202 -15.43 3.12 15.79
CA GLU A 202 -16.26 3.18 16.99
C GLU A 202 -17.55 3.97 16.74
N LYS A 203 -17.48 5.15 16.09
CA LYS A 203 -18.65 5.95 15.71
C LYS A 203 -19.57 5.22 14.73
N ALA A 204 -19.03 4.33 13.92
CA ALA A 204 -19.78 3.48 13.00
C ALA A 204 -20.34 2.19 13.66
N GLY A 205 -20.17 2.02 14.97
CA GLY A 205 -20.60 0.84 15.72
C GLY A 205 -19.77 -0.42 15.42
N ARG A 206 -18.53 -0.25 14.96
CA ARG A 206 -17.60 -1.33 14.63
C ARG A 206 -16.55 -1.46 15.72
N ASP A 207 -15.99 -2.65 15.89
CA ASP A 207 -14.88 -2.88 16.81
C ASP A 207 -13.60 -2.18 16.27
N PRO A 208 -13.09 -1.13 16.94
CA PRO A 208 -11.90 -0.40 16.50
C PRO A 208 -10.63 -1.26 16.53
N ASP A 209 -10.58 -2.30 17.37
CA ASP A 209 -9.43 -3.19 17.48
C ASP A 209 -9.44 -4.30 16.42
N ALA A 210 -10.58 -4.55 15.76
CA ALA A 210 -10.65 -5.45 14.62
C ALA A 210 -9.91 -4.91 13.38
N LEU A 211 -9.76 -3.57 13.25
CA LEU A 211 -9.13 -2.93 12.10
C LEU A 211 -7.65 -3.33 11.97
N GLU A 212 -7.24 -3.96 10.87
CA GLU A 212 -5.84 -4.28 10.60
C GLU A 212 -5.10 -3.08 10.00
N ILE A 213 -3.89 -2.81 10.49
CA ILE A 213 -3.06 -1.70 10.07
C ILE A 213 -1.93 -2.22 9.18
N THR A 214 -1.98 -1.87 7.91
CA THR A 214 -1.00 -2.28 6.91
C THR A 214 -0.21 -1.06 6.43
N ALA A 215 1.12 -1.16 6.35
CA ALA A 215 1.96 -0.07 5.89
C ALA A 215 2.82 -0.48 4.69
N ARG A 216 2.80 0.36 3.63
CA ARG A 216 3.76 0.28 2.54
C ARG A 216 5.00 1.06 2.94
N LEU A 217 6.10 0.38 3.14
CA LEU A 217 7.37 0.97 3.52
C LEU A 217 8.28 1.11 2.30
N LEU A 218 8.70 2.34 2.03
CA LEU A 218 9.61 2.65 0.93
C LEU A 218 11.04 2.40 1.39
N VAL A 219 11.72 1.43 0.77
CA VAL A 219 13.05 0.99 1.17
C VAL A 219 14.02 1.18 0.01
N ASN A 220 14.98 2.08 0.17
CA ASN A 220 16.11 2.20 -0.75
C ASN A 220 17.23 1.28 -0.26
N ILE A 221 17.59 0.29 -1.10
CA ILE A 221 18.57 -0.75 -0.79
C ILE A 221 19.98 -0.46 -1.31
N ASP A 222 20.18 0.71 -1.91
CA ASP A 222 21.51 1.14 -2.34
C ASP A 222 22.42 1.45 -1.15
N PRO A 223 23.72 1.16 -1.25
CA PRO A 223 24.69 1.62 -0.27
C PRO A 223 24.63 3.16 -0.12
N PRO A 224 24.81 3.69 1.08
CA PRO A 224 24.87 5.13 1.31
C PRO A 224 25.94 5.78 0.43
N SER A 225 25.55 6.74 -0.40
CA SER A 225 26.42 7.50 -1.28
C SER A 225 25.80 8.85 -1.62
N PRO A 226 26.57 9.87 -2.03
CA PRO A 226 26.01 11.14 -2.50
C PRO A 226 25.02 10.98 -3.66
N GLN A 227 25.20 9.95 -4.49
CA GLN A 227 24.33 9.66 -5.62
C GLN A 227 22.98 9.07 -5.15
N SER A 228 23.00 8.09 -4.25
CA SER A 228 21.78 7.51 -3.70
C SER A 228 21.01 8.54 -2.87
N GLU A 229 21.70 9.39 -2.11
CA GLU A 229 21.08 10.47 -1.36
C GLU A 229 20.37 11.48 -2.28
N LEU A 230 21.04 11.92 -3.35
CA LEU A 230 20.43 12.84 -4.32
C LEU A 230 19.20 12.24 -4.99
N ALA A 231 19.22 10.93 -5.30
CA ALA A 231 18.08 10.25 -5.90
C ALA A 231 16.89 10.17 -4.93
N VAL A 232 17.14 9.84 -3.68
CA VAL A 232 16.11 9.84 -2.63
C VAL A 232 15.52 11.24 -2.46
N ARG A 233 16.37 12.31 -2.40
CA ARG A 233 15.89 13.68 -2.33
C ARG A 233 14.98 14.05 -3.50
N ARG A 234 15.37 13.69 -4.73
CA ARG A 234 14.57 13.94 -5.93
C ARG A 234 13.23 13.20 -5.87
N HIS A 235 13.24 11.95 -5.44
CA HIS A 235 12.04 11.13 -5.28
C HIS A 235 11.08 11.76 -4.25
N VAL A 236 11.55 12.08 -3.06
CA VAL A 236 10.77 12.74 -2.00
C VAL A 236 10.24 14.08 -2.49
N THR A 237 11.08 14.91 -3.13
CA THR A 237 10.66 16.20 -3.69
C THR A 237 9.52 16.04 -4.70
N ALA A 238 9.62 15.10 -5.62
CA ALA A 238 8.60 14.88 -6.65
C ALA A 238 7.26 14.50 -6.03
N TYR A 239 7.26 13.57 -5.07
CA TYR A 239 6.03 13.11 -4.41
C TYR A 239 5.41 14.17 -3.50
N LEU A 240 6.20 14.84 -2.66
CA LEU A 240 5.68 15.81 -1.69
C LEU A 240 5.17 17.11 -2.33
N ASN A 241 5.42 17.33 -3.62
CA ASN A 241 4.81 18.42 -4.39
C ASN A 241 3.43 18.06 -4.97
N VAL A 242 3.03 16.79 -4.97
CA VAL A 242 1.67 16.42 -5.35
C VAL A 242 0.71 16.86 -4.24
N PRO A 243 -0.41 17.57 -4.55
CA PRO A 243 -1.27 18.21 -3.56
C PRO A 243 -1.75 17.31 -2.42
N VAL A 244 -2.05 16.04 -2.71
CA VAL A 244 -2.52 15.10 -1.69
C VAL A 244 -1.43 14.77 -0.67
N TYR A 245 -0.18 14.58 -1.10
CA TYR A 245 0.95 14.29 -0.21
C TYR A 245 1.39 15.54 0.53
N ARG A 246 1.41 16.71 -0.13
CA ARG A 246 1.65 17.99 0.54
C ARG A 246 0.71 18.20 1.72
N SER A 247 -0.60 18.16 1.48
CA SER A 247 -1.60 18.32 2.52
C SER A 247 -1.53 17.24 3.61
N PHE A 248 -1.01 16.06 3.28
CA PHE A 248 -0.77 15.00 4.26
C PHE A 248 0.41 15.35 5.17
N GLN A 249 1.52 15.81 4.63
CA GLN A 249 2.68 16.23 5.42
C GLN A 249 2.37 17.47 6.28
N GLU A 250 1.57 18.41 5.75
CA GLU A 250 1.05 19.54 6.54
C GLU A 250 0.23 19.05 7.74
N TRP A 251 -0.67 18.10 7.54
CA TRP A 251 -1.45 17.50 8.63
C TRP A 251 -0.60 16.74 9.65
N LEU A 252 0.48 16.12 9.22
CA LEU A 252 1.45 15.46 10.09
C LEU A 252 2.35 16.45 10.86
N GLY A 253 2.30 17.75 10.53
CA GLY A 253 3.05 18.80 11.22
C GLY A 253 4.38 19.17 10.56
N ARG A 254 4.61 18.75 9.31
CA ARG A 254 5.86 19.06 8.57
C ARG A 254 5.74 20.28 7.65
N GLY A 255 4.67 21.08 7.82
CA GLY A 255 4.42 22.26 6.96
C GLY A 255 5.58 23.24 6.92
N ASP A 256 6.06 23.67 8.09
CA ASP A 256 7.16 24.63 8.19
C ASP A 256 8.48 24.05 7.68
N ALA A 257 8.79 22.81 8.01
CA ALA A 257 10.02 22.15 7.57
C ALA A 257 10.10 21.97 6.04
N LEU A 258 8.96 21.74 5.38
CA LEU A 258 8.87 21.55 3.93
C LEU A 258 8.54 22.83 3.16
N GLY A 259 8.20 23.92 3.84
CA GLY A 259 7.87 25.20 3.23
C GLY A 259 8.91 25.71 2.23
N PRO A 260 10.22 25.73 2.56
CA PRO A 260 11.28 26.13 1.61
C PRO A 260 11.32 25.28 0.33
N MET A 261 11.12 23.97 0.44
CA MET A 261 11.08 23.05 -0.69
C MET A 261 9.89 23.37 -1.61
N TRP A 262 8.70 23.58 -1.06
CA TRP A 262 7.50 23.92 -1.84
C TRP A 262 7.62 25.29 -2.50
N SER A 263 8.18 26.29 -1.82
CA SER A 263 8.41 27.63 -2.37
C SER A 263 9.37 27.60 -3.56
N ALA A 264 10.49 26.91 -3.43
CA ALA A 264 11.45 26.74 -4.52
C ALA A 264 10.84 25.97 -5.71
N TRP A 265 10.02 24.94 -5.43
CA TRP A 265 9.31 24.21 -6.50
C TRP A 265 8.33 25.09 -7.26
N GLN A 266 7.54 25.91 -6.56
CA GLN A 266 6.58 26.83 -7.16
C GLN A 266 7.24 27.93 -8.00
N SER A 267 8.41 28.42 -7.58
CA SER A 267 9.20 29.38 -8.35
C SER A 267 9.93 28.77 -9.57
N GLY A 268 9.84 27.44 -9.75
CA GLY A 268 10.49 26.73 -10.86
C GLY A 268 11.94 26.30 -10.57
N ASP A 269 12.50 26.66 -9.44
CA ASP A 269 13.88 26.26 -9.05
C ASP A 269 13.89 24.82 -8.50
N ARG A 270 13.96 23.86 -9.43
CA ARG A 270 13.98 22.43 -9.11
C ARG A 270 15.21 22.02 -8.30
N ARG A 271 16.35 22.69 -8.53
CA ARG A 271 17.60 22.40 -7.82
C ARG A 271 17.51 22.85 -6.36
N ALA A 272 17.06 24.07 -6.12
CA ALA A 272 16.82 24.58 -4.77
C ALA A 272 15.76 23.75 -4.05
N ALA A 273 14.67 23.35 -4.71
CA ALA A 273 13.65 22.50 -4.12
C ALA A 273 14.21 21.16 -3.62
N VAL A 274 15.02 20.48 -4.42
CA VAL A 274 15.68 19.23 -4.03
C VAL A 274 16.64 19.44 -2.86
N ALA A 275 17.42 20.52 -2.88
CA ALA A 275 18.36 20.84 -1.81
C ALA A 275 17.67 21.19 -0.47
N ALA A 276 16.47 21.78 -0.55
CA ALA A 276 15.71 22.23 0.63
C ALA A 276 14.95 21.12 1.37
N VAL A 277 14.94 19.89 0.87
CA VAL A 277 14.31 18.77 1.63
C VAL A 277 15.14 18.50 2.89
N PRO A 278 14.56 18.58 4.09
CA PRO A 278 15.29 18.30 5.32
C PRO A 278 15.72 16.83 5.39
N GLU A 279 16.93 16.58 5.88
CA GLU A 279 17.46 15.20 6.01
C GLU A 279 16.56 14.33 6.91
N GLN A 280 16.03 14.90 8.00
CA GLN A 280 15.11 14.20 8.89
C GLN A 280 13.87 13.71 8.14
N VAL A 281 13.27 14.54 7.29
CA VAL A 281 12.09 14.14 6.50
C VAL A 281 12.42 13.01 5.53
N MET A 282 13.60 13.03 4.92
CA MET A 282 14.03 11.93 4.06
C MET A 282 14.17 10.63 4.86
N ASN A 283 14.81 10.70 6.03
CA ASN A 283 15.01 9.55 6.90
C ASN A 283 13.69 9.02 7.50
N ASP A 284 12.71 9.89 7.71
CA ASP A 284 11.38 9.52 8.19
C ASP A 284 10.57 8.77 7.13
N LEU A 285 10.72 9.15 5.86
CA LEU A 285 9.84 8.66 4.80
C LEU A 285 10.45 7.56 3.94
N ILE A 286 11.78 7.51 3.83
CA ILE A 286 12.49 6.49 3.03
C ILE A 286 13.46 5.74 3.94
N ILE A 287 13.19 4.48 4.14
CA ILE A 287 14.04 3.58 4.92
C ILE A 287 15.29 3.27 4.10
N ARG A 288 16.49 3.51 4.68
CA ARG A 288 17.77 3.36 3.98
C ARG A 288 18.92 3.11 4.95
N GLY A 289 20.08 2.74 4.42
CA GLY A 289 21.29 2.46 5.20
C GLY A 289 21.75 1.03 5.07
N THR A 290 22.40 0.50 6.11
CA THR A 290 22.76 -0.92 6.17
C THR A 290 21.53 -1.80 6.35
N MET A 291 21.61 -3.08 6.01
CA MET A 291 20.49 -4.03 6.22
C MET A 291 20.06 -4.09 7.70
N ALA A 292 21.00 -3.94 8.63
CA ALA A 292 20.71 -3.87 10.06
C ALA A 292 19.89 -2.60 10.41
N THR A 293 20.30 -1.45 9.86
CA THR A 293 19.56 -0.18 10.03
C THR A 293 18.16 -0.26 9.44
N ILE A 294 18.02 -0.84 8.24
CA ILE A 294 16.73 -1.03 7.58
C ILE A 294 15.81 -1.92 8.43
N ARG A 295 16.30 -3.06 8.94
CA ARG A 295 15.54 -3.94 9.84
C ARG A 295 15.06 -3.22 11.09
N ALA A 296 15.96 -2.49 11.76
CA ALA A 296 15.63 -1.73 12.96
C ALA A 296 14.55 -0.66 12.67
N HIS A 297 14.63 -0.01 11.51
CA HIS A 297 13.64 0.99 11.11
C HIS A 297 12.28 0.34 10.80
N VAL A 298 12.24 -0.78 10.09
CA VAL A 298 10.99 -1.55 9.87
C VAL A 298 10.37 -1.96 11.20
N GLN A 299 11.19 -2.40 12.17
CA GLN A 299 10.68 -2.78 13.49
C GLN A 299 9.99 -1.62 14.21
N ARG A 300 10.48 -0.38 14.09
CA ARG A 300 9.81 0.81 14.67
C ARG A 300 8.38 0.97 14.17
N TYR A 301 8.07 0.67 12.90
CA TYR A 301 6.70 0.71 12.39
C TYR A 301 5.82 -0.38 13.01
N LEU A 302 6.36 -1.59 13.16
CA LEU A 302 5.64 -2.68 13.81
C LEU A 302 5.35 -2.36 15.28
N ASP A 303 6.32 -1.77 15.99
CA ASP A 303 6.18 -1.34 17.39
C ASP A 303 5.19 -0.16 17.53
N ALA A 304 5.12 0.72 16.51
CA ALA A 304 4.19 1.84 16.47
C ALA A 304 2.73 1.44 16.17
N GLY A 305 2.46 0.16 15.92
CA GLY A 305 1.10 -0.35 15.76
C GLY A 305 0.76 -0.87 14.37
N VAL A 306 1.71 -0.88 13.42
CA VAL A 306 1.52 -1.58 12.13
C VAL A 306 1.44 -3.08 12.39
N ASP A 307 0.45 -3.74 11.81
CA ASP A 307 0.29 -5.19 11.87
C ASP A 307 1.00 -5.89 10.72
N THR A 308 0.92 -5.31 9.51
CA THR A 308 1.59 -5.83 8.31
C THR A 308 2.43 -4.74 7.66
N ALA A 309 3.74 -4.95 7.58
CA ALA A 309 4.66 -4.08 6.86
C ALA A 309 5.09 -4.75 5.54
N PHE A 310 4.74 -4.16 4.39
CA PHE A 310 5.23 -4.64 3.11
C PHE A 310 6.29 -3.71 2.52
N LEU A 311 7.42 -4.33 2.13
CA LEU A 311 8.63 -3.63 1.74
C LEU A 311 8.64 -3.37 0.24
N ALA A 312 8.58 -2.09 -0.13
CA ALA A 312 8.75 -1.64 -1.51
C ALA A 312 10.23 -1.34 -1.75
N LEU A 313 10.97 -2.35 -2.19
CA LEU A 313 12.41 -2.24 -2.43
C LEU A 313 12.69 -1.42 -3.68
N SER A 314 13.67 -0.53 -3.62
CA SER A 314 14.13 0.28 -4.75
C SER A 314 15.65 0.37 -4.79
N THR A 315 16.22 0.41 -5.99
CA THR A 315 17.65 0.60 -6.24
C THR A 315 17.88 1.47 -7.48
N LEU A 316 19.01 2.16 -7.51
CA LEU A 316 19.47 2.96 -8.65
C LEU A 316 20.24 2.13 -9.70
N GLU A 317 20.51 0.88 -9.40
CA GLU A 317 21.25 0.03 -10.32
C GLU A 317 20.55 -0.08 -11.67
N GLN A 318 21.25 0.23 -12.75
CA GLN A 318 20.70 0.24 -14.12
C GLN A 318 20.99 -1.08 -14.86
N ASP A 319 22.06 -1.78 -14.51
CA ASP A 319 22.35 -3.09 -15.10
C ASP A 319 21.30 -4.11 -14.64
N PRO A 320 20.55 -4.74 -15.55
CA PRO A 320 19.46 -5.63 -15.19
C PRO A 320 19.89 -6.83 -14.33
N ALA A 321 21.06 -7.42 -14.62
CA ALA A 321 21.53 -8.59 -13.87
C ALA A 321 21.95 -8.22 -12.45
N ARG A 322 22.64 -7.09 -12.28
CA ARG A 322 23.02 -6.56 -10.97
C ARG A 322 21.80 -6.14 -10.16
N ARG A 323 20.83 -5.45 -10.80
CA ARG A 323 19.56 -5.06 -10.15
C ARG A 323 18.86 -6.27 -9.56
N ARG A 324 18.72 -7.35 -10.33
CA ARG A 324 18.12 -8.62 -9.88
C ARG A 324 18.89 -9.22 -8.69
N ALA A 325 20.21 -9.25 -8.79
CA ALA A 325 21.05 -9.79 -7.70
C ALA A 325 20.86 -8.99 -6.40
N ILE A 326 20.90 -7.66 -6.46
CA ILE A 326 20.70 -6.75 -5.32
C ILE A 326 19.31 -6.93 -4.70
N GLN A 327 18.25 -7.04 -5.52
CA GLN A 327 16.89 -7.28 -5.05
C GLN A 327 16.76 -8.59 -4.28
N LEU A 328 17.32 -9.70 -4.81
CA LEU A 328 17.29 -11.01 -4.14
C LEU A 328 18.16 -11.03 -2.88
N GLU A 329 19.31 -10.38 -2.89
CA GLU A 329 20.15 -10.24 -1.70
C GLU A 329 19.42 -9.47 -0.60
N ALA A 330 18.77 -8.35 -0.94
CA ALA A 330 17.96 -7.57 0.00
C ALA A 330 16.78 -8.39 0.54
N LEU A 331 16.10 -9.15 -0.30
CA LEU A 331 15.02 -10.05 0.10
C LEU A 331 15.49 -11.03 1.18
N ARG A 332 16.65 -11.67 0.96
CA ARG A 332 17.27 -12.61 1.91
C ARG A 332 17.72 -11.91 3.18
N ALA A 333 18.40 -10.77 3.03
CA ALA A 333 18.94 -10.02 4.14
C ALA A 333 17.87 -9.40 5.04
N LEU A 334 16.69 -9.05 4.51
CA LEU A 334 15.57 -8.46 5.25
C LEU A 334 14.53 -9.48 5.70
N ALA A 335 14.76 -10.75 5.44
CA ALA A 335 13.87 -11.83 5.84
C ALA A 335 13.52 -11.76 7.35
N PRO A 336 12.27 -12.09 7.74
CA PRO A 336 11.91 -12.21 9.15
C PRO A 336 12.87 -13.16 9.86
N ALA A 337 13.26 -12.81 11.09
CA ALA A 337 14.01 -13.76 11.91
C ALA A 337 13.17 -15.04 12.04
N THR A 338 13.71 -16.18 11.65
CA THR A 338 13.04 -17.47 11.78
C THR A 338 12.65 -17.62 13.24
N ARG A 339 11.35 -17.68 13.55
CA ARG A 339 10.94 -18.14 14.88
C ARG A 339 11.42 -19.57 14.98
N VAL A 340 12.49 -19.79 15.74
CA VAL A 340 12.82 -21.13 16.21
C VAL A 340 11.60 -21.55 17.00
N SER A 341 10.81 -22.49 16.44
CA SER A 341 9.73 -23.13 17.18
C SER A 341 10.38 -23.88 18.35
N GLU A 342 10.20 -23.33 19.57
CA GLU A 342 10.44 -24.06 20.79
C GLU A 342 9.42 -25.19 20.95
#